data_93fc3354628885198e404c0ab600fb46
#
_entry.id   93fc3354628885198e404c0ab600fb46
#
_cell.length_a   1.000
_cell.length_b   1.000
_cell.length_c   1.000
_cell.angle_alpha   90.00
_cell.angle_beta   90.00
_cell.angle_gamma   90.00
#
_symmetry.space_group_name_H-M   'P 1'
#
loop_
_entity.id
_entity.type
_entity.pdbx_description
1 polymer ?
#
loop_
_entity_poly.entity_id
_entity_poly.type
_entity_poly.pdbx_seq_one_letter_code
_entity_poly.pdbx_strand_id
1 'polypeptide(L)'
;METSKKLYSVRELYWIFYNGQRTMKHLFRAKKNKELSQEFIERIMLAVTEVNGCSVCSYAHTKMALEAGMTNEEITKMLAGVIDDVPVDEVAGVMFAQYYPDSKGNPSVESWQRILELYGKSKAYGILGAIRAIMIGNALGIVWSALFSRLKGKPDSRTSLLYEVAMILVSIVILPVSFIHALISGSLKVPITNF
;
A
#
# COMPACT_ATOMS: atom_id res chain seq x y z
N MET A 1 4.15 0.75 21.36
CA MET A 1 3.79 -0.57 20.80
C MET A 1 4.70 -0.82 19.60
N GLU A 2 5.56 -1.84 19.65
CA GLU A 2 6.41 -2.19 18.51
C GLU A 2 5.51 -2.82 17.46
N THR A 3 5.17 -2.06 16.42
CA THR A 3 4.36 -2.56 15.31
C THR A 3 5.12 -3.70 14.65
N SER A 4 4.58 -4.91 14.77
CA SER A 4 5.15 -6.11 14.17
C SER A 4 5.17 -5.92 12.65
N LYS A 5 6.32 -5.58 12.08
CA LYS A 5 6.51 -5.47 10.63
C LYS A 5 6.06 -6.75 9.95
N LYS A 6 5.25 -6.63 8.92
CA LYS A 6 4.78 -7.76 8.12
C LYS A 6 5.94 -8.34 7.30
N LEU A 7 6.10 -9.66 7.30
CA LEU A 7 7.03 -10.34 6.40
C LEU A 7 6.26 -10.97 5.26
N TYR A 8 6.78 -10.84 4.06
CA TYR A 8 6.14 -11.33 2.84
C TYR A 8 6.87 -12.56 2.30
N SER A 9 6.10 -13.52 1.80
CA SER A 9 6.62 -14.61 0.97
C SER A 9 6.84 -14.14 -0.48
N VAL A 10 7.61 -14.90 -1.25
CA VAL A 10 7.81 -14.67 -2.69
C VAL A 10 6.49 -14.64 -3.45
N ARG A 11 5.54 -15.53 -3.09
CA ARG A 11 4.21 -15.58 -3.69
C ARG A 11 3.40 -14.32 -3.42
N GLU A 12 3.41 -13.83 -2.17
CA GLU A 12 2.71 -12.59 -1.81
C GLU A 12 3.33 -11.39 -2.53
N LEU A 13 4.67 -11.33 -2.60
CA LEU A 13 5.38 -10.28 -3.33
C LEU A 13 4.98 -10.23 -4.81
N TYR A 14 4.87 -11.40 -5.45
CA TYR A 14 4.41 -11.49 -6.83
C TYR A 14 3.02 -10.89 -7.03
N TRP A 15 2.06 -11.27 -6.20
CA TRP A 15 0.69 -10.77 -6.31
C TRP A 15 0.55 -9.30 -5.92
N ILE A 16 1.35 -8.81 -4.96
CA ILE A 16 1.42 -7.39 -4.62
C ILE A 16 1.88 -6.59 -5.85
N PHE A 17 2.94 -7.01 -6.52
CA PHE A 17 3.44 -6.32 -7.71
C PHE A 17 2.44 -6.39 -8.87
N TYR A 18 1.93 -7.56 -9.18
CA TYR A 18 0.94 -7.76 -10.24
C TYR A 18 -0.29 -6.86 -10.03
N ASN A 19 -0.88 -6.92 -8.85
CA ASN A 19 -2.09 -6.14 -8.54
C ASN A 19 -1.83 -4.63 -8.54
N GLY A 20 -0.69 -4.20 -8.00
CA GLY A 20 -0.31 -2.78 -7.98
C GLY A 20 -0.14 -2.22 -9.40
N GLN A 21 0.58 -2.94 -10.26
CA GLN A 21 0.78 -2.54 -11.66
C GLN A 21 -0.54 -2.49 -12.44
N ARG A 22 -1.49 -3.41 -12.16
CA ARG A 22 -2.83 -3.41 -12.77
C ARG A 22 -3.67 -2.19 -12.42
N THR A 23 -3.46 -1.59 -11.25
CA THR A 23 -4.26 -0.47 -10.74
C THR A 23 -3.57 0.89 -10.84
N MET A 24 -2.27 0.95 -11.11
CA MET A 24 -1.51 2.20 -11.15
C MET A 24 -2.13 3.27 -12.07
N LYS A 25 -2.61 2.86 -13.24
CA LYS A 25 -3.28 3.78 -14.19
C LYS A 25 -4.53 4.46 -13.60
N HIS A 26 -5.23 3.78 -12.70
CA HIS A 26 -6.44 4.31 -12.07
C HIS A 26 -6.10 5.37 -11.03
N LEU A 27 -5.04 5.17 -10.24
CA LEU A 27 -4.51 6.18 -9.33
C LEU A 27 -4.11 7.46 -10.10
N PHE A 28 -3.30 7.32 -11.16
CA PHE A 28 -2.88 8.47 -11.96
C PHE A 28 -4.06 9.20 -12.60
N ARG A 29 -5.07 8.46 -13.09
CA ARG A 29 -6.28 9.05 -13.66
C ARG A 29 -7.07 9.81 -12.60
N ALA A 30 -7.34 9.21 -11.44
CA ALA A 30 -8.08 9.85 -10.36
C ALA A 30 -7.38 11.11 -9.83
N LYS A 31 -6.04 11.07 -9.71
CA LYS A 31 -5.24 12.26 -9.37
C LYS A 31 -5.33 13.34 -10.45
N LYS A 32 -5.18 12.99 -11.72
CA LYS A 32 -5.29 13.94 -12.84
C LYS A 32 -6.67 14.60 -12.92
N ASN A 33 -7.71 13.82 -12.67
CA ASN A 33 -9.11 14.29 -12.69
C ASN A 33 -9.52 15.02 -11.40
N LYS A 34 -8.60 15.17 -10.43
CA LYS A 34 -8.86 15.76 -9.10
C LYS A 34 -9.98 15.04 -8.31
N GLU A 35 -10.17 13.74 -8.56
CA GLU A 35 -11.11 12.90 -7.81
C GLU A 35 -10.52 12.47 -6.46
N LEU A 36 -9.19 12.44 -6.34
CA LEU A 36 -8.43 12.21 -5.11
C LEU A 36 -7.50 13.40 -4.87
N SER A 37 -7.63 14.04 -3.71
CA SER A 37 -6.68 15.05 -3.23
C SER A 37 -5.34 14.39 -2.86
N GLN A 38 -4.26 15.18 -2.77
CA GLN A 38 -2.98 14.64 -2.33
C GLN A 38 -3.05 14.21 -0.87
N GLU A 39 -3.76 14.97 -0.02
CA GLU A 39 -3.98 14.65 1.39
C GLU A 39 -4.71 13.31 1.54
N PHE A 40 -5.77 13.05 0.75
CA PHE A 40 -6.48 11.78 0.80
C PHE A 40 -5.60 10.60 0.36
N ILE A 41 -4.77 10.79 -0.67
CA ILE A 41 -3.79 9.78 -1.10
C ILE A 41 -2.82 9.48 0.04
N GLU A 42 -2.28 10.50 0.73
CA GLU A 42 -1.35 10.29 1.84
C GLU A 42 -2.02 9.61 3.04
N ARG A 43 -3.28 9.96 3.38
CA ARG A 43 -4.07 9.25 4.41
C ARG A 43 -4.19 7.77 4.09
N ILE A 44 -4.53 7.41 2.85
CA ILE A 44 -4.59 6.02 2.40
C ILE A 44 -3.21 5.34 2.56
N MET A 45 -2.14 6.00 2.14
CA MET A 45 -0.80 5.43 2.19
C MET A 45 -0.28 5.25 3.62
N LEU A 46 -0.55 6.22 4.51
CA LEU A 46 -0.23 6.11 5.93
C LEU A 46 -1.04 4.98 6.60
N ALA A 47 -2.33 4.85 6.32
CA ALA A 47 -3.19 3.81 6.87
C ALA A 47 -2.70 2.40 6.50
N VAL A 48 -2.36 2.15 5.24
CA VAL A 48 -1.76 0.86 4.81
C VAL A 48 -0.39 0.64 5.45
N THR A 49 0.41 1.70 5.56
CA THR A 49 1.78 1.63 6.10
C THR A 49 1.78 1.33 7.59
N GLU A 50 0.83 1.87 8.34
CA GLU A 50 0.62 1.56 9.75
C GLU A 50 0.41 0.05 9.93
N VAL A 51 -0.57 -0.55 9.24
CA VAL A 51 -0.88 -1.98 9.32
C VAL A 51 0.31 -2.86 8.93
N ASN A 52 1.07 -2.48 7.91
CA ASN A 52 2.23 -3.25 7.43
C ASN A 52 3.50 -3.03 8.28
N GLY A 53 3.57 -1.95 9.05
CA GLY A 53 4.71 -1.64 9.92
C GLY A 53 6.00 -1.28 9.16
N CYS A 54 5.91 -0.60 8.00
CA CYS A 54 7.07 -0.17 7.22
C CYS A 54 7.62 1.17 7.71
N SER A 55 8.65 1.17 8.54
CA SER A 55 9.22 2.39 9.14
C SER A 55 9.79 3.40 8.12
N VAL A 56 10.45 2.92 7.07
CA VAL A 56 10.96 3.81 6.01
C VAL A 56 9.82 4.43 5.20
N CYS A 57 8.74 3.69 4.99
CA CYS A 57 7.56 4.21 4.30
C CYS A 57 6.81 5.22 5.20
N SER A 58 6.69 4.94 6.51
CA SER A 58 6.12 5.90 7.47
C SER A 58 6.87 7.23 7.42
N TYR A 59 8.21 7.19 7.46
CA TYR A 59 9.01 8.41 7.36
C TYR A 59 8.78 9.17 6.05
N ALA A 60 8.80 8.47 4.92
CA ALA A 60 8.63 9.09 3.61
C ALA A 60 7.23 9.71 3.45
N HIS A 61 6.16 8.95 3.82
CA HIS A 61 4.78 9.43 3.69
C HIS A 61 4.42 10.48 4.75
N THR A 62 5.03 10.47 5.94
CA THR A 62 4.94 11.60 6.89
C THR A 62 5.40 12.91 6.25
N LYS A 63 6.55 12.89 5.58
CA LYS A 63 7.06 14.08 4.89
C LYS A 63 6.12 14.54 3.77
N MET A 64 5.66 13.63 2.93
CA MET A 64 4.74 13.93 1.83
C MET A 64 3.37 14.43 2.33
N ALA A 65 2.87 13.88 3.42
CA ALA A 65 1.64 14.30 4.06
C ALA A 65 1.72 15.73 4.63
N LEU A 66 2.85 16.07 5.28
CA LEU A 66 3.11 17.46 5.73
C LEU A 66 3.18 18.43 4.55
N GLU A 67 3.87 18.04 3.46
CA GLU A 67 3.94 18.85 2.23
C GLU A 67 2.55 19.01 1.57
N ALA A 68 1.66 18.02 1.74
CA ALA A 68 0.28 18.08 1.26
C ALA A 68 -0.64 18.96 2.15
N GLY A 69 -0.21 19.35 3.35
CA GLY A 69 -0.98 20.21 4.25
C GLY A 69 -1.58 19.51 5.47
N MET A 70 -1.31 18.23 5.68
CA MET A 70 -1.74 17.52 6.89
C MET A 70 -0.95 17.99 8.12
N THR A 71 -1.56 17.94 9.30
CA THR A 71 -0.90 18.30 10.55
C THR A 71 -0.08 17.15 11.14
N ASN A 72 0.94 17.47 11.94
CA ASN A 72 1.71 16.46 12.67
C ASN A 72 0.83 15.62 13.60
N GLU A 73 -0.19 16.22 14.21
CA GLU A 73 -1.12 15.55 15.10
C GLU A 73 -1.93 14.48 14.35
N GLU A 74 -2.55 14.86 13.24
CA GLU A 74 -3.29 13.94 12.37
C GLU A 74 -2.42 12.76 11.89
N ILE A 75 -1.21 13.04 11.39
CA ILE A 75 -0.27 12.02 10.93
C ILE A 75 0.11 11.07 12.07
N THR A 76 0.37 11.59 13.27
CA THR A 76 0.72 10.78 14.44
C THR A 76 -0.43 9.86 14.83
N LYS A 77 -1.67 10.37 14.84
CA LYS A 77 -2.88 9.57 15.09
C LYS A 77 -3.04 8.47 14.05
N MET A 78 -2.91 8.79 12.77
CA MET A 78 -3.01 7.81 11.69
C MET A 78 -1.96 6.69 11.79
N LEU A 79 -0.72 7.02 12.15
CA LEU A 79 0.34 6.04 12.38
C LEU A 79 0.14 5.22 13.68
N ALA A 80 -0.79 5.63 14.53
CA ALA A 80 -1.27 4.86 15.70
C ALA A 80 -2.57 4.08 15.39
N GLY A 81 -3.04 4.09 14.16
CA GLY A 81 -4.29 3.43 13.75
C GLY A 81 -5.56 4.21 14.06
N VAL A 82 -5.43 5.47 14.56
CA VAL A 82 -6.54 6.33 14.93
C VAL A 82 -6.92 7.24 13.74
N ILE A 83 -8.20 7.30 13.42
CA ILE A 83 -8.74 8.01 12.25
C ILE A 83 -9.75 9.11 12.60
N ASP A 84 -9.75 9.59 13.84
CA ASP A 84 -10.74 10.54 14.36
C ASP A 84 -10.69 11.91 13.66
N ASP A 85 -9.53 12.30 13.13
CA ASP A 85 -9.33 13.55 12.42
C ASP A 85 -9.51 13.45 10.89
N VAL A 86 -9.83 12.24 10.39
CA VAL A 86 -10.06 12.03 8.96
C VAL A 86 -11.40 12.67 8.53
N PRO A 87 -11.43 13.46 7.43
CA PRO A 87 -12.66 14.00 6.89
C PRO A 87 -13.74 12.91 6.69
N VAL A 88 -14.99 13.21 7.05
CA VAL A 88 -16.09 12.24 7.07
C VAL A 88 -16.29 11.53 5.72
N ASP A 89 -16.10 12.26 4.61
CA ASP A 89 -16.19 11.73 3.25
C ASP A 89 -15.00 10.86 2.82
N GLU A 90 -13.91 10.84 3.60
CA GLU A 90 -12.72 10.02 3.35
C GLU A 90 -12.61 8.80 4.29
N VAL A 91 -13.33 8.82 5.43
CA VAL A 91 -13.26 7.77 6.48
C VAL A 91 -13.42 6.36 5.89
N ALA A 92 -14.43 6.13 5.05
CA ALA A 92 -14.66 4.81 4.49
C ALA A 92 -13.49 4.31 3.62
N GLY A 93 -12.86 5.21 2.86
CA GLY A 93 -11.68 4.90 2.04
C GLY A 93 -10.44 4.57 2.90
N VAL A 94 -10.24 5.31 3.99
CA VAL A 94 -9.14 5.08 4.96
C VAL A 94 -9.35 3.77 5.71
N MET A 95 -10.58 3.48 6.19
CA MET A 95 -10.90 2.19 6.82
C MET A 95 -10.68 1.02 5.86
N PHE A 96 -11.08 1.16 4.60
CA PHE A 96 -10.82 0.15 3.58
C PHE A 96 -9.32 -0.03 3.33
N ALA A 97 -8.53 1.06 3.40
CA ALA A 97 -7.09 1.02 3.27
C ALA A 97 -6.41 0.28 4.45
N GLN A 98 -6.91 0.39 5.68
CA GLN A 98 -6.46 -0.43 6.82
C GLN A 98 -6.85 -1.90 6.66
N TYR A 99 -8.08 -2.16 6.22
CA TYR A 99 -8.61 -3.52 6.07
C TYR A 99 -7.92 -4.32 4.94
N TYR A 100 -7.55 -3.66 3.83
CA TYR A 100 -6.98 -4.32 2.67
C TYR A 100 -5.70 -5.13 2.97
N PRO A 101 -4.67 -4.60 3.65
CA PRO A 101 -3.50 -5.40 4.03
C PRO A 101 -3.81 -6.48 5.06
N ASP A 102 -4.75 -6.28 5.99
CA ASP A 102 -5.17 -7.29 6.95
C ASP A 102 -5.81 -8.50 6.26
N SER A 103 -6.64 -8.25 5.25
CA SER A 103 -7.23 -9.30 4.41
C SER A 103 -6.23 -9.93 3.41
N LYS A 104 -4.92 -9.59 3.51
CA LYS A 104 -3.87 -10.04 2.60
C LYS A 104 -4.17 -9.70 1.13
N GLY A 105 -4.84 -8.57 0.90
CA GLY A 105 -5.19 -8.10 -0.43
C GLY A 105 -6.42 -8.77 -1.04
N ASN A 106 -7.19 -9.50 -0.23
CA ASN A 106 -8.44 -10.15 -0.62
C ASN A 106 -9.59 -9.71 0.31
N PRO A 107 -10.01 -8.44 0.24
CA PRO A 107 -11.13 -7.93 1.03
C PRO A 107 -12.44 -8.61 0.63
N SER A 108 -13.47 -8.52 1.49
CA SER A 108 -14.77 -9.10 1.17
C SER A 108 -15.45 -8.35 0.01
N VAL A 109 -16.29 -9.07 -0.73
CA VAL A 109 -17.11 -8.50 -1.83
C VAL A 109 -17.94 -7.32 -1.33
N GLU A 110 -18.55 -7.45 -0.15
CA GLU A 110 -19.41 -6.44 0.47
C GLU A 110 -18.62 -5.16 0.79
N SER A 111 -17.40 -5.30 1.33
CA SER A 111 -16.56 -4.15 1.65
C SER A 111 -16.14 -3.37 0.40
N TRP A 112 -15.82 -4.09 -0.68
CA TRP A 112 -15.51 -3.46 -1.96
C TRP A 112 -16.73 -2.81 -2.60
N GLN A 113 -17.89 -3.47 -2.57
CA GLN A 113 -19.16 -2.93 -3.09
C GLN A 113 -19.51 -1.61 -2.41
N ARG A 114 -19.35 -1.56 -1.08
CA ARG A 114 -19.55 -0.32 -0.32
C ARG A 114 -18.65 0.83 -0.79
N ILE A 115 -17.39 0.55 -1.11
CA ILE A 115 -16.47 1.56 -1.65
C ILE A 115 -16.93 2.04 -3.04
N LEU A 116 -17.41 1.13 -3.88
CA LEU A 116 -17.99 1.48 -5.20
C LEU A 116 -19.24 2.36 -5.07
N GLU A 117 -20.11 2.04 -4.13
CA GLU A 117 -21.35 2.80 -3.88
C GLU A 117 -21.07 4.20 -3.36
N LEU A 118 -20.16 4.34 -2.39
CA LEU A 118 -19.84 5.63 -1.77
C LEU A 118 -19.05 6.58 -2.69
N TYR A 119 -18.11 6.04 -3.47
CA TYR A 119 -17.18 6.88 -4.23
C TYR A 119 -17.39 6.86 -5.74
N GLY A 120 -18.22 5.97 -6.24
CA GLY A 120 -18.34 5.71 -7.67
C GLY A 120 -17.11 4.99 -8.23
N LYS A 121 -17.27 4.38 -9.41
CA LYS A 121 -16.27 3.48 -9.99
C LYS A 121 -14.89 4.13 -10.16
N SER A 122 -14.82 5.37 -10.68
CA SER A 122 -13.54 6.02 -11.00
C SER A 122 -12.72 6.27 -9.74
N LYS A 123 -13.30 6.95 -8.74
CA LYS A 123 -12.64 7.28 -7.46
C LYS A 123 -12.32 6.02 -6.66
N ALA A 124 -13.23 5.03 -6.61
CA ALA A 124 -13.01 3.75 -5.93
C ALA A 124 -11.78 2.99 -6.48
N TYR A 125 -11.65 2.90 -7.81
CA TYR A 125 -10.44 2.30 -8.41
C TYR A 125 -9.19 3.16 -8.20
N GLY A 126 -9.31 4.47 -8.06
CA GLY A 126 -8.22 5.36 -7.64
C GLY A 126 -7.75 5.06 -6.23
N ILE A 127 -8.66 4.90 -5.27
CA ILE A 127 -8.39 4.48 -3.87
C ILE A 127 -7.68 3.13 -3.87
N LEU A 128 -8.22 2.13 -4.56
CA LEU A 128 -7.59 0.82 -4.68
C LEU A 128 -6.18 0.91 -5.31
N GLY A 129 -6.00 1.81 -6.27
CA GLY A 129 -4.71 2.10 -6.87
C GLY A 129 -3.69 2.66 -5.87
N ALA A 130 -4.09 3.59 -5.01
CA ALA A 130 -3.24 4.13 -3.94
C ALA A 130 -2.85 3.05 -2.92
N ILE A 131 -3.83 2.26 -2.46
CA ILE A 131 -3.61 1.13 -1.55
C ILE A 131 -2.58 0.15 -2.12
N ARG A 132 -2.78 -0.30 -3.36
CA ARG A 132 -1.90 -1.29 -4.00
C ARG A 132 -0.53 -0.73 -4.37
N ALA A 133 -0.43 0.57 -4.65
CA ALA A 133 0.85 1.24 -4.88
C ALA A 133 1.71 1.23 -3.62
N ILE A 134 1.15 1.63 -2.47
CA ILE A 134 1.91 1.63 -1.21
C ILE A 134 2.18 0.20 -0.70
N MET A 135 1.35 -0.80 -1.02
CA MET A 135 1.67 -2.20 -0.73
C MET A 135 2.98 -2.63 -1.41
N ILE A 136 3.24 -2.20 -2.66
CA ILE A 136 4.53 -2.42 -3.33
C ILE A 136 5.65 -1.71 -2.54
N GLY A 137 5.46 -0.43 -2.21
CA GLY A 137 6.41 0.34 -1.42
C GLY A 137 6.74 -0.31 -0.08
N ASN A 138 5.72 -0.76 0.65
CA ASN A 138 5.91 -1.41 1.95
C ASN A 138 6.62 -2.77 1.83
N ALA A 139 6.26 -3.58 0.84
CA ALA A 139 6.91 -4.88 0.63
C ALA A 139 8.41 -4.75 0.35
N LEU A 140 8.81 -3.78 -0.47
CA LEU A 140 10.21 -3.47 -0.72
C LEU A 140 10.86 -2.78 0.48
N GLY A 141 10.22 -1.76 1.03
CA GLY A 141 10.76 -0.94 2.12
C GLY A 141 11.08 -1.75 3.38
N ILE A 142 10.24 -2.72 3.73
CA ILE A 142 10.48 -3.61 4.89
C ILE A 142 11.77 -4.41 4.70
N VAL A 143 11.96 -5.03 3.55
CA VAL A 143 13.15 -5.86 3.28
C VAL A 143 14.42 -5.01 3.21
N TRP A 144 14.38 -3.88 2.49
CA TRP A 144 15.51 -2.95 2.43
C TRP A 144 15.85 -2.39 3.80
N SER A 145 14.86 -1.98 4.61
CA SER A 145 15.11 -1.47 5.95
C SER A 145 15.72 -2.52 6.87
N ALA A 146 15.33 -3.80 6.74
CA ALA A 146 15.89 -4.90 7.50
C ALA A 146 17.37 -5.11 7.15
N LEU A 147 17.72 -5.16 5.85
CA LEU A 147 19.10 -5.29 5.39
C LEU A 147 19.97 -4.10 5.86
N PHE A 148 19.51 -2.86 5.68
CA PHE A 148 20.26 -1.68 6.14
C PHE A 148 20.44 -1.65 7.66
N SER A 149 19.44 -2.06 8.43
CA SER A 149 19.54 -2.17 9.88
C SER A 149 20.58 -3.21 10.29
N ARG A 150 20.61 -4.34 9.60
CA ARG A 150 21.63 -5.41 9.80
C ARG A 150 23.04 -4.91 9.52
N LEU A 151 23.24 -4.19 8.40
CA LEU A 151 24.54 -3.59 8.05
C LEU A 151 25.02 -2.56 9.09
N LYS A 152 24.08 -1.93 9.82
CA LYS A 152 24.36 -1.01 10.94
C LYS A 152 24.51 -1.72 12.30
N GLY A 153 24.59 -3.06 12.33
CA GLY A 153 24.74 -3.82 13.56
C GLY A 153 23.44 -3.97 14.39
N LYS A 154 22.29 -3.63 13.82
CA LYS A 154 20.96 -3.72 14.47
C LYS A 154 20.01 -4.62 13.65
N PRO A 155 20.30 -5.93 13.52
CA PRO A 155 19.49 -6.82 12.70
C PRO A 155 18.06 -6.97 13.27
N ASP A 156 17.07 -7.07 12.40
CA ASP A 156 15.72 -7.48 12.78
C ASP A 156 15.76 -8.97 13.14
N SER A 157 15.36 -9.32 14.36
CA SER A 157 15.40 -10.70 14.88
C SER A 157 14.48 -11.67 14.12
N ARG A 158 13.53 -11.16 13.37
CA ARG A 158 12.54 -11.95 12.60
C ARG A 158 13.04 -12.30 11.19
N THR A 159 14.13 -11.68 10.73
CA THR A 159 14.67 -11.89 9.40
C THR A 159 16.09 -12.45 9.46
N SER A 160 16.49 -13.21 8.47
CA SER A 160 17.87 -13.64 8.23
C SER A 160 18.47 -12.87 7.06
N LEU A 161 19.80 -12.78 7.01
CA LEU A 161 20.50 -12.20 5.86
C LEU A 161 20.09 -12.89 4.55
N LEU A 162 19.93 -14.23 4.59
CA LEU A 162 19.49 -14.99 3.42
C LEU A 162 18.11 -14.56 2.94
N TYR A 163 17.16 -14.40 3.86
CA TYR A 163 15.81 -13.90 3.52
C TYR A 163 15.86 -12.50 2.89
N GLU A 164 16.59 -11.57 3.52
CA GLU A 164 16.70 -10.18 3.08
C GLU A 164 17.29 -10.08 1.67
N VAL A 165 18.42 -10.74 1.44
CA VAL A 165 19.08 -10.75 0.13
C VAL A 165 18.24 -11.49 -0.92
N ALA A 166 17.70 -12.66 -0.57
CA ALA A 166 16.85 -13.42 -1.48
C ALA A 166 15.62 -12.63 -1.92
N MET A 167 14.92 -11.96 -1.00
CA MET A 167 13.74 -11.17 -1.34
C MET A 167 14.07 -9.96 -2.23
N ILE A 168 15.23 -9.32 -2.02
CA ILE A 168 15.69 -8.24 -2.90
C ILE A 168 15.98 -8.77 -4.30
N LEU A 169 16.77 -9.85 -4.43
CA LEU A 169 17.11 -10.43 -5.71
C LEU A 169 15.87 -10.93 -6.47
N VAL A 170 14.99 -11.62 -5.76
CA VAL A 170 13.72 -12.10 -6.31
C VAL A 170 12.84 -10.93 -6.77
N SER A 171 12.81 -9.80 -6.06
CA SER A 171 12.02 -8.64 -6.46
C SER A 171 12.48 -8.05 -7.81
N ILE A 172 13.78 -8.10 -8.11
CA ILE A 172 14.34 -7.64 -9.38
C ILE A 172 13.79 -8.48 -10.56
N VAL A 173 13.59 -9.79 -10.34
CA VAL A 173 13.04 -10.70 -11.36
C VAL A 173 11.52 -10.61 -11.42
N ILE A 174 10.86 -10.60 -10.27
CA ILE A 174 9.40 -10.61 -10.19
C ILE A 174 8.81 -9.31 -10.77
N LEU A 175 9.45 -8.17 -10.58
CA LEU A 175 8.92 -6.88 -11.01
C LEU A 175 8.67 -6.82 -12.52
N PRO A 176 9.63 -7.13 -13.41
CA PRO A 176 9.36 -7.17 -14.85
C PRO A 176 8.43 -8.33 -15.26
N VAL A 177 8.53 -9.50 -14.63
CA VAL A 177 7.65 -10.64 -14.95
C VAL A 177 6.19 -10.32 -14.62
N SER A 178 5.93 -9.79 -13.45
CA SER A 178 4.57 -9.38 -13.04
C SER A 178 4.05 -8.22 -13.90
N PHE A 179 4.93 -7.33 -14.39
CA PHE A 179 4.55 -6.26 -15.31
C PHE A 179 4.07 -6.80 -16.66
N ILE A 180 4.81 -7.72 -17.25
CA ILE A 180 4.42 -8.38 -18.50
C ILE A 180 3.08 -9.11 -18.30
N HIS A 181 2.92 -9.86 -17.19
CA HIS A 181 1.66 -10.53 -16.86
C HIS A 181 0.51 -9.52 -16.70
N ALA A 182 0.75 -8.39 -16.04
CA ALA A 182 -0.26 -7.33 -15.90
C ALA A 182 -0.69 -6.72 -17.25
N LEU A 183 0.24 -6.54 -18.19
CA LEU A 183 -0.05 -6.08 -19.55
C LEU A 183 -0.89 -7.10 -20.33
N ILE A 184 -0.51 -8.37 -20.31
CA ILE A 184 -1.25 -9.47 -20.96
C ILE A 184 -2.67 -9.55 -20.39
N SER A 185 -2.81 -9.56 -19.05
CA SER A 185 -4.10 -9.57 -18.38
C SER A 185 -4.97 -8.36 -18.74
N GLY A 186 -4.34 -7.18 -18.92
CA GLY A 186 -5.01 -5.98 -19.39
C GLY A 186 -5.57 -6.13 -20.81
N SER A 187 -4.77 -6.69 -21.71
CA SER A 187 -5.16 -6.96 -23.11
C SER A 187 -6.28 -8.00 -23.22
N LEU A 188 -6.25 -9.00 -22.35
CA LEU A 188 -7.28 -10.05 -22.26
C LEU A 188 -8.52 -9.62 -21.46
N LYS A 189 -8.58 -8.35 -20.98
CA LYS A 189 -9.69 -7.81 -20.18
C LYS A 189 -10.00 -8.62 -18.91
N VAL A 190 -8.99 -9.28 -18.33
CA VAL A 190 -9.14 -9.98 -17.05
C VAL A 190 -9.63 -8.98 -15.98
N PRO A 191 -10.59 -9.32 -15.12
CA PRO A 191 -11.03 -8.43 -14.03
C PRO A 191 -9.87 -7.93 -13.16
N ILE A 192 -9.94 -6.68 -12.70
CA ILE A 192 -8.92 -6.06 -11.82
C ILE A 192 -9.08 -6.55 -10.38
N THR A 193 -10.29 -6.92 -10.02
CA THR A 193 -10.68 -7.40 -8.68
C THR A 193 -11.32 -8.78 -8.84
N ASN A 194 -10.97 -9.69 -7.92
CA ASN A 194 -11.50 -11.04 -7.84
C ASN A 194 -12.30 -11.26 -6.54
N PHE A 195 -12.65 -10.16 -5.87
CA PHE A 195 -13.44 -10.10 -4.67
C PHE A 195 -14.71 -9.30 -4.89
#